data_1cfef875c433b55066900907178ea501
#
_entry.id   1cfef875c433b55066900907178ea501
#
_cell.length_a   1.000
_cell.length_b   1.000
_cell.length_c   1.000
_cell.angle_alpha   90.00
_cell.angle_beta   90.00
_cell.angle_gamma   90.00
#
_symmetry.space_group_name_H-M   'P 1'
#
loop_
_entity.id
_entity.type
_entity.pdbx_description
1 polymer ?
#
loop_
_entity_poly.entity_id
_entity_poly.type
_entity_poly.pdbx_seq_one_letter_code
_entity_poly.pdbx_strand_id
1 'polypeptide(L)'
;MYRSYNYYPPIIAFAKAKAPRKEGHIKKSDTWLTGKYNIFNKWYWKGQLPKLPVYFRGHPHSCRLGQAYGWAGHAQGITINGYQSQDNVLNVLLHEMVHIEQFILREQNGDHGRYFKSRCRELTALTNKRYGVVK
;
A
#
# COMPACT_ATOMS: atom_id res chain seq x y z
N MET A 1 -14.63 -21.35 -11.95
CA MET A 1 -13.37 -22.04 -11.89
C MET A 1 -12.23 -21.08 -11.76
N TYR A 2 -11.28 -21.49 -11.11
CA TYR A 2 -10.14 -20.68 -10.91
C TYR A 2 -9.20 -20.74 -12.09
N ARG A 3 -8.71 -19.62 -12.49
CA ARG A 3 -7.85 -19.57 -13.65
C ARG A 3 -6.48 -20.17 -13.37
N SER A 4 -5.72 -20.37 -14.40
CA SER A 4 -4.38 -20.88 -14.28
C SER A 4 -3.54 -20.04 -13.34
N TYR A 5 -2.71 -20.69 -12.54
CA TYR A 5 -1.82 -20.00 -11.63
C TYR A 5 -0.71 -19.27 -12.33
N ASN A 6 -0.46 -19.62 -13.57
CA ASN A 6 0.60 -18.95 -14.32
C ASN A 6 0.13 -17.69 -14.98
N TYR A 7 -1.18 -17.42 -14.90
CA TYR A 7 -1.73 -16.25 -15.52
C TYR A 7 -2.13 -15.23 -14.49
N TYR A 8 -1.68 -14.04 -14.69
CA TYR A 8 -2.17 -12.89 -13.94
C TYR A 8 -2.85 -11.95 -14.91
N PRO A 9 -3.90 -11.25 -14.46
CA PRO A 9 -4.41 -10.16 -15.27
C PRO A 9 -3.28 -9.20 -15.56
N PRO A 10 -3.42 -8.32 -16.54
CA PRO A 10 -2.41 -7.33 -16.79
C PRO A 10 -2.04 -6.62 -15.49
N ILE A 11 -0.75 -6.55 -15.22
CA ILE A 11 -0.25 -5.92 -14.02
C ILE A 11 -0.54 -4.43 -14.10
N ILE A 12 -1.00 -3.87 -12.98
CA ILE A 12 -1.12 -2.43 -12.86
C ILE A 12 0.27 -1.83 -12.94
N ALA A 13 0.50 -1.00 -13.93
CA ALA A 13 1.81 -0.41 -14.12
C ALA A 13 2.05 0.69 -13.09
N PHE A 14 3.26 0.72 -12.56
CA PHE A 14 3.66 1.84 -11.74
C PHE A 14 3.92 3.06 -12.61
N ALA A 15 3.58 4.20 -12.09
CA ALA A 15 3.92 5.46 -12.73
C ALA A 15 5.42 5.68 -12.67
N LYS A 16 5.91 6.58 -13.53
CA LYS A 16 7.30 6.98 -13.47
C LYS A 16 7.60 7.49 -12.07
N ALA A 17 8.72 7.04 -11.53
CA ALA A 17 9.10 7.36 -10.17
C ALA A 17 9.22 8.85 -9.92
N LYS A 18 8.84 9.24 -8.75
CA LYS A 18 9.02 10.59 -8.26
C LYS A 18 9.51 10.46 -6.82
N ALA A 19 10.66 11.04 -6.52
CA ALA A 19 11.22 10.95 -5.18
C ALA A 19 10.28 11.65 -4.20
N PRO A 20 9.89 11.00 -3.11
CA PRO A 20 9.04 11.64 -2.12
C PRO A 20 9.80 12.76 -1.42
N ARG A 21 9.10 13.81 -1.09
CA ARG A 21 9.67 14.90 -0.33
C ARG A 21 9.76 14.51 1.12
N LYS A 22 10.75 15.07 1.79
CA LYS A 22 10.82 14.93 3.24
C LYS A 22 9.63 15.65 3.83
N GLU A 23 8.88 14.95 4.66
CA GLU A 23 7.70 15.52 5.30
C GLU A 23 8.11 16.48 6.39
N GLY A 24 7.36 17.57 6.51
CA GLY A 24 7.49 18.46 7.63
C GLY A 24 6.79 17.88 8.86
N HIS A 25 6.80 18.66 9.92
CA HIS A 25 6.12 18.27 11.16
C HIS A 25 4.63 18.52 10.99
N ILE A 26 3.87 17.45 10.82
CA ILE A 26 2.43 17.53 10.57
C ILE A 26 1.70 16.65 11.57
N LYS A 27 0.60 17.18 12.12
CA LYS A 27 -0.27 16.38 12.96
C LYS A 27 -0.96 15.33 12.09
N LYS A 28 -0.83 14.08 12.45
CA LYS A 28 -1.45 12.98 11.70
C LYS A 28 -2.96 12.98 11.92
N SER A 29 -3.69 12.88 10.84
CA SER A 29 -5.14 12.80 10.86
C SER A 29 -5.58 11.86 9.74
N ASP A 30 -6.84 11.42 9.80
CA ASP A 30 -7.38 10.56 8.73
C ASP A 30 -7.39 11.30 7.40
N THR A 31 -7.65 12.60 7.42
CA THR A 31 -7.61 13.42 6.20
C THR A 31 -6.20 13.45 5.62
N TRP A 32 -5.20 13.63 6.47
CA TRP A 32 -3.80 13.60 6.05
C TRP A 32 -3.45 12.25 5.45
N LEU A 33 -3.86 11.17 6.11
CA LEU A 33 -3.56 9.82 5.66
C LEU A 33 -4.23 9.51 4.31
N THR A 34 -5.49 9.89 4.17
CA THR A 34 -6.22 9.73 2.91
C THR A 34 -5.55 10.52 1.79
N GLY A 35 -5.08 11.73 2.10
CA GLY A 35 -4.33 12.53 1.15
C GLY A 35 -3.06 11.82 0.70
N LYS A 36 -2.34 11.17 1.61
CA LYS A 36 -1.14 10.42 1.25
C LYS A 36 -1.47 9.22 0.38
N TYR A 37 -2.55 8.52 0.69
CA TYR A 37 -3.02 7.43 -0.17
C TYR A 37 -3.26 7.92 -1.60
N ASN A 38 -3.95 9.03 -1.72
CA ASN A 38 -4.28 9.58 -3.05
C ASN A 38 -3.02 10.00 -3.79
N ILE A 39 -2.06 10.61 -3.11
CA ILE A 39 -0.80 11.03 -3.72
C ILE A 39 -0.01 9.81 -4.17
N PHE A 40 0.14 8.81 -3.31
CA PHE A 40 0.86 7.59 -3.67
C PHE A 40 0.18 6.83 -4.80
N ASN A 41 -1.14 6.80 -4.80
CA ASN A 41 -1.89 6.19 -5.89
C ASN A 41 -1.56 6.88 -7.21
N LYS A 42 -1.58 8.20 -7.21
CA LYS A 42 -1.24 8.98 -8.40
C LYS A 42 0.21 8.75 -8.82
N TRP A 43 1.14 8.79 -7.87
CA TRP A 43 2.56 8.71 -8.19
C TRP A 43 3.00 7.31 -8.62
N TYR A 44 2.48 6.27 -7.97
CA TYR A 44 3.03 4.92 -8.14
C TYR A 44 2.07 3.95 -8.81
N TRP A 45 0.79 4.25 -8.84
CA TRP A 45 -0.20 3.37 -9.48
C TRP A 45 -0.97 4.08 -10.58
N LYS A 46 -0.58 5.28 -10.98
CA LYS A 46 -1.25 6.06 -12.01
C LYS A 46 -2.73 6.27 -11.73
N GLY A 47 -3.10 6.31 -10.46
CA GLY A 47 -4.49 6.46 -10.07
C GLY A 47 -5.34 5.22 -10.24
N GLN A 48 -4.73 4.05 -10.46
CA GLN A 48 -5.46 2.83 -10.78
C GLN A 48 -6.06 2.11 -9.58
N LEU A 49 -5.63 2.45 -8.37
CA LEU A 49 -6.25 1.88 -7.18
C LEU A 49 -7.55 2.60 -6.88
N PRO A 50 -8.55 1.91 -6.34
CA PRO A 50 -9.85 2.53 -6.10
C PRO A 50 -9.83 3.49 -4.93
N LYS A 51 -10.81 4.38 -4.89
CA LYS A 51 -11.08 5.16 -3.70
C LYS A 51 -11.61 4.22 -2.64
N LEU A 52 -11.10 4.35 -1.43
CA LEU A 52 -11.55 3.54 -0.32
C LEU A 52 -11.22 4.24 1.00
N PRO A 53 -11.86 3.84 2.09
CA PRO A 53 -11.56 4.44 3.38
C PRO A 53 -10.13 4.12 3.81
N VAL A 54 -9.39 5.16 4.24
CA VAL A 54 -8.05 5.01 4.76
C VAL A 54 -7.98 5.81 6.04
N TYR A 55 -7.80 5.16 7.17
CA TYR A 55 -7.87 5.87 8.44
C TYR A 55 -6.99 5.22 9.49
N PHE A 56 -6.70 5.98 10.53
CA PHE A 56 -5.91 5.50 11.66
C PHE A 56 -6.74 4.64 12.59
N ARG A 57 -6.14 3.59 13.08
CA ARG A 57 -6.75 2.71 14.05
C ARG A 57 -5.66 1.91 14.76
N GLY A 58 -5.80 1.72 16.04
CA GLY A 58 -4.83 0.94 16.78
C GLY A 58 -4.53 1.57 18.13
N HIS A 59 -3.56 1.00 18.82
CA HIS A 59 -3.15 1.51 20.12
C HIS A 59 -1.64 1.25 20.28
N PRO A 60 -1.02 1.89 21.28
CA PRO A 60 0.45 1.89 21.39
C PRO A 60 1.07 0.52 21.60
N HIS A 61 0.32 -0.43 22.12
CA HIS A 61 0.85 -1.76 22.41
C HIS A 61 0.50 -2.79 21.34
N SER A 62 -0.13 -2.36 20.26
CA SER A 62 -0.50 -3.30 19.20
C SER A 62 0.70 -3.70 18.38
N CYS A 63 0.81 -4.99 18.08
CA CYS A 63 1.83 -5.48 17.15
C CYS A 63 1.44 -5.24 15.71
N ARG A 64 0.18 -4.98 15.43
CA ARG A 64 -0.28 -4.77 14.07
C ARG A 64 -0.04 -3.33 13.68
N LEU A 65 0.75 -3.15 12.64
CA LEU A 65 1.12 -1.81 12.18
C LEU A 65 0.13 -1.25 11.17
N GLY A 66 -0.53 -2.12 10.42
CA GLY A 66 -1.55 -1.74 9.46
C GLY A 66 -2.30 -2.94 8.96
N GLN A 67 -3.36 -2.71 8.21
CA GLN A 67 -4.14 -3.78 7.63
C GLN A 67 -4.91 -3.29 6.42
N ALA A 68 -4.86 -4.07 5.34
CA ALA A 68 -5.72 -3.89 4.20
C ALA A 68 -6.89 -4.86 4.33
N TYR A 69 -8.08 -4.39 4.01
CA TYR A 69 -9.30 -5.19 4.09
C TYR A 69 -9.84 -5.43 2.70
N GLY A 70 -10.30 -6.63 2.46
CA GLY A 70 -10.92 -6.95 1.19
C GLY A 70 -10.86 -8.44 0.91
N TRP A 71 -11.27 -8.77 -0.29
CA TRP A 71 -11.20 -10.14 -0.80
C TRP A 71 -11.02 -10.06 -2.31
N ALA A 72 -10.86 -11.21 -2.95
CA ALA A 72 -10.59 -11.27 -4.38
C ALA A 72 -11.61 -10.44 -5.16
N GLY A 73 -11.11 -9.48 -5.90
CA GLY A 73 -11.93 -8.60 -6.72
C GLY A 73 -12.56 -7.43 -6.01
N HIS A 74 -12.33 -7.29 -4.69
CA HIS A 74 -12.94 -6.22 -3.93
C HIS A 74 -12.00 -5.68 -2.85
N ALA A 75 -11.60 -4.44 -2.99
CA ALA A 75 -10.80 -3.75 -1.98
C ALA A 75 -11.74 -2.91 -1.12
N GLN A 76 -11.64 -3.07 0.19
CA GLN A 76 -12.58 -2.47 1.12
C GLN A 76 -12.01 -1.27 1.86
N GLY A 77 -10.77 -1.34 2.31
CA GLY A 77 -10.19 -0.24 3.06
C GLY A 77 -8.82 -0.55 3.62
N ILE A 78 -8.22 0.46 4.21
CA ILE A 78 -6.92 0.35 4.88
C ILE A 78 -7.00 1.01 6.24
N THR A 79 -6.43 0.38 7.26
CA THR A 79 -6.21 1.03 8.54
C THR A 79 -4.72 1.01 8.85
N ILE A 80 -4.24 2.06 9.49
CA ILE A 80 -2.83 2.19 9.88
C ILE A 80 -2.78 2.53 11.36
N ASN A 81 -1.89 1.87 12.08
CA ASN A 81 -1.66 2.22 13.47
C ASN A 81 -0.90 3.54 13.53
N GLY A 82 -1.47 4.53 14.21
CA GLY A 82 -0.86 5.86 14.29
C GLY A 82 0.25 5.98 15.31
N TYR A 83 0.48 4.96 16.13
CA TYR A 83 1.52 4.98 17.17
C TYR A 83 2.85 4.52 16.60
N GLN A 84 3.33 5.22 15.60
CA GLN A 84 4.61 4.97 14.96
C GLN A 84 5.09 6.28 14.33
N SER A 85 6.34 6.32 13.92
CA SER A 85 6.87 7.53 13.28
C SER A 85 6.12 7.81 11.98
N GLN A 86 6.14 9.07 11.57
CA GLN A 86 5.48 9.45 10.32
C GLN A 86 6.04 8.67 9.13
N ASP A 87 7.35 8.53 9.06
CA ASP A 87 7.96 7.76 7.97
C ASP A 87 7.50 6.30 8.00
N ASN A 88 7.37 5.73 9.18
CA ASN A 88 6.91 4.34 9.28
C ASN A 88 5.44 4.20 8.89
N VAL A 89 4.62 5.18 9.25
CA VAL A 89 3.23 5.20 8.80
C VAL A 89 3.16 5.16 7.28
N LEU A 90 3.97 5.95 6.60
CA LEU A 90 3.95 5.99 5.14
C LEU A 90 4.50 4.71 4.54
N ASN A 91 5.50 4.13 5.18
CA ASN A 91 6.05 2.86 4.78
C ASN A 91 4.98 1.75 4.85
N VAL A 92 4.26 1.71 5.97
CA VAL A 92 3.19 0.73 6.17
C VAL A 92 2.05 1.01 5.19
N LEU A 93 1.72 2.27 4.93
CA LEU A 93 0.68 2.60 3.96
C LEU A 93 1.00 2.02 2.59
N LEU A 94 2.22 2.18 2.12
CA LEU A 94 2.63 1.61 0.82
C LEU A 94 2.52 0.08 0.84
N HIS A 95 2.91 -0.56 1.93
CA HIS A 95 2.79 -1.99 2.11
C HIS A 95 1.33 -2.44 1.96
N GLU A 96 0.42 -1.74 2.63
CA GLU A 96 -1.00 -2.10 2.55
C GLU A 96 -1.59 -1.80 1.17
N MET A 97 -1.08 -0.79 0.48
CA MET A 97 -1.54 -0.47 -0.87
C MET A 97 -1.18 -1.59 -1.85
N VAL A 98 -0.07 -2.29 -1.65
CA VAL A 98 0.23 -3.47 -2.46
C VAL A 98 -0.82 -4.56 -2.23
N HIS A 99 -1.28 -4.73 -1.00
CA HIS A 99 -2.36 -5.68 -0.72
C HIS A 99 -3.66 -5.27 -1.41
N ILE A 100 -3.95 -3.97 -1.49
CA ILE A 100 -5.11 -3.50 -2.25
C ILE A 100 -4.96 -3.91 -3.72
N GLU A 101 -3.79 -3.76 -4.28
CA GLU A 101 -3.53 -4.20 -5.64
C GLU A 101 -3.79 -5.71 -5.79
N GLN A 102 -3.33 -6.51 -4.83
CA GLN A 102 -3.57 -7.96 -4.85
C GLN A 102 -5.06 -8.28 -4.86
N PHE A 103 -5.85 -7.59 -4.06
CA PHE A 103 -7.30 -7.82 -4.06
C PHE A 103 -7.90 -7.53 -5.42
N ILE A 104 -7.55 -6.41 -6.02
CA ILE A 104 -8.09 -6.00 -7.31
C ILE A 104 -7.71 -6.98 -8.40
N LEU A 105 -6.48 -7.41 -8.42
CA LEU A 105 -5.97 -8.33 -9.43
C LEU A 105 -6.32 -9.79 -9.16
N ARG A 106 -6.95 -10.07 -8.00
CA ARG A 106 -7.26 -11.44 -7.58
C ARG A 106 -6.00 -12.31 -7.54
N GLU A 107 -4.91 -11.71 -7.11
CA GLU A 107 -3.64 -12.40 -7.05
C GLU A 107 -3.69 -13.45 -5.93
N GLN A 108 -3.26 -14.65 -6.21
CA GLN A 108 -3.49 -15.78 -5.32
C GLN A 108 -2.24 -16.51 -4.85
N ASN A 109 -1.08 -15.90 -5.00
CA ASN A 109 0.17 -16.50 -4.55
C ASN A 109 0.46 -16.25 -3.08
N GLY A 110 -0.60 -16.03 -2.30
CA GLY A 110 -0.46 -15.78 -0.89
C GLY A 110 -0.22 -14.31 -0.59
N ASP A 111 -0.47 -13.99 0.66
CA ASP A 111 -0.48 -12.63 1.16
C ASP A 111 0.85 -11.90 0.93
N HIS A 112 1.94 -12.53 1.36
CA HIS A 112 3.28 -11.99 1.24
C HIS A 112 4.14 -12.87 0.35
N GLY A 113 3.53 -13.42 -0.69
CA GLY A 113 4.22 -14.31 -1.60
C GLY A 113 5.09 -13.56 -2.60
N ARG A 114 5.45 -14.26 -3.68
CA ARG A 114 6.39 -13.74 -4.67
C ARG A 114 5.89 -12.45 -5.30
N TYR A 115 4.62 -12.41 -5.67
CA TYR A 115 4.08 -11.21 -6.30
C TYR A 115 4.19 -10.00 -5.38
N PHE A 116 3.75 -10.17 -4.14
CA PHE A 116 3.79 -9.11 -3.15
C PHE A 116 5.21 -8.59 -2.96
N LYS A 117 6.14 -9.51 -2.73
CA LYS A 117 7.54 -9.13 -2.49
C LYS A 117 8.15 -8.41 -3.67
N SER A 118 7.84 -8.87 -4.88
CA SER A 118 8.33 -8.23 -6.10
C SER A 118 7.83 -6.79 -6.22
N ARG A 119 6.53 -6.59 -5.98
CA ARG A 119 5.96 -5.24 -6.06
C ARG A 119 6.53 -4.33 -4.99
N CYS A 120 6.73 -4.85 -3.79
CA CYS A 120 7.32 -4.06 -2.72
C CYS A 120 8.76 -3.66 -3.05
N ARG A 121 9.52 -4.54 -3.67
CA ARG A 121 10.88 -4.20 -4.10
C ARG A 121 10.87 -3.11 -5.16
N GLU A 122 9.92 -3.16 -6.09
CA GLU A 122 9.78 -2.11 -7.08
C GLU A 122 9.48 -0.76 -6.41
N LEU A 123 8.57 -0.75 -5.45
CA LEU A 123 8.25 0.49 -4.72
C LEU A 123 9.45 1.02 -3.96
N THR A 124 10.19 0.14 -3.31
CA THR A 124 11.38 0.57 -2.58
C THR A 124 12.35 1.26 -3.52
N ALA A 125 12.54 0.70 -4.71
CA ALA A 125 13.42 1.31 -5.71
C ALA A 125 12.85 2.62 -6.24
N LEU A 126 11.55 2.66 -6.53
CA LEU A 126 10.91 3.87 -7.04
C LEU A 126 10.97 5.04 -6.07
N THR A 127 11.00 4.75 -4.78
CA THR A 127 11.10 5.79 -3.75
C THR A 127 12.54 6.12 -3.40
N ASN A 128 13.51 5.68 -4.21
CA ASN A 128 14.95 5.86 -3.96
C ASN A 128 15.33 5.32 -2.58
N LYS A 129 14.71 4.20 -2.21
CA LYS A 129 14.93 3.57 -0.90
C LYS A 129 14.52 4.43 0.28
N ARG A 130 13.70 5.46 0.02
CA ARG A 130 13.13 6.29 1.07
C ARG A 130 12.28 5.43 2.01
N TYR A 131 11.53 4.50 1.44
CA TYR A 131 10.69 3.58 2.19
C TYR A 131 11.13 2.16 1.92
N GLY A 132 11.36 1.40 2.99
CA GLY A 132 11.59 -0.03 2.87
C GLY A 132 10.28 -0.75 2.98
N VAL A 133 9.61 -0.96 1.85
CA VAL A 133 8.22 -1.43 1.83
C VAL A 133 8.10 -2.93 2.10
N VAL A 134 9.13 -3.69 1.78
CA VAL A 134 9.13 -5.14 1.99
C VAL A 134 9.36 -5.45 3.46
N LYS A 135 8.60 -6.36 3.96
CA LYS A 135 8.81 -6.88 5.30
C LYS A 135 8.78 -8.38 5.30
#